data_86e1f90b82d01888b3634a930bbeabdc
#
_entry.id   86e1f90b82d01888b3634a930bbeabdc
#
_cell.length_a   1.000
_cell.length_b   1.000
_cell.length_c   1.000
_cell.angle_alpha   90.00
_cell.angle_beta   90.00
_cell.angle_gamma   90.00
#
_symmetry.space_group_name_H-M   'P 1'
#
loop_
_entity.id
_entity.type
_entity.pdbx_description
1 polymer ?
#
loop_
_entity_poly.entity_id
_entity_poly.type
_entity_poly.pdbx_seq_one_letter_code
_entity_poly.pdbx_strand_id
1 'polypeptide(L)'
;MPKIADRTFFNGTNQKLDRLGLRKLWEDLEALLTSFELLVVEARNSNGGAAVRVMFDDRFRTVGGWENRPTGGVNWTKCYTINGTRVCLGIEIQFSARSDLLIVDVQHLRDEITEGRLDVGVIVVPSK
;
A
#
# COMPACT_ATOMS: atom_id res chain seq x y z
N MET A 1 -3.94 18.04 -2.85
CA MET A 1 -3.24 16.86 -2.28
C MET A 1 -4.25 15.77 -1.97
N PRO A 2 -3.91 14.48 -2.17
CA PRO A 2 -4.82 13.41 -1.79
C PRO A 2 -5.12 13.45 -0.29
N LYS A 3 -6.30 12.96 0.06
CA LYS A 3 -6.72 12.84 1.46
C LYS A 3 -7.14 11.40 1.71
N ILE A 4 -6.89 10.93 2.92
CA ILE A 4 -7.41 9.65 3.35
C ILE A 4 -8.86 9.87 3.81
N ALA A 5 -9.81 9.36 3.03
CA ALA A 5 -11.24 9.52 3.34
C ALA A 5 -11.69 8.60 4.47
N ASP A 6 -11.14 7.40 4.52
CA ASP A 6 -11.49 6.41 5.54
C ASP A 6 -10.37 5.39 5.71
N ARG A 7 -10.37 4.75 6.89
CA ARG A 7 -9.45 3.65 7.22
C ARG A 7 -10.27 2.52 7.83
N THR A 8 -10.08 1.33 7.30
CA THR A 8 -10.71 0.13 7.86
C THR A 8 -9.62 -0.86 8.25
N PHE A 9 -9.64 -1.31 9.50
CA PHE A 9 -8.69 -2.28 10.01
C PHE A 9 -9.38 -3.62 10.21
N PHE A 10 -8.75 -4.68 9.73
CA PHE A 10 -9.26 -6.05 9.85
C PHE A 10 -8.38 -6.88 10.77
N ASN A 11 -8.97 -7.84 11.44
CA ASN A 11 -8.25 -8.88 12.21
C ASN A 11 -7.26 -8.31 13.24
N GLY A 12 -7.63 -7.22 13.92
CA GLY A 12 -6.78 -6.62 14.94
C GLY A 12 -5.53 -5.93 14.40
N THR A 13 -5.50 -5.56 13.12
CA THR A 13 -4.33 -4.95 12.50
C THR A 13 -3.91 -3.65 13.18
N ASN A 14 -4.87 -2.83 13.64
CA ASN A 14 -4.54 -1.59 14.34
C ASN A 14 -3.69 -1.85 15.59
N GLN A 15 -4.02 -2.86 16.36
CA GLN A 15 -3.24 -3.27 17.52
C GLN A 15 -1.91 -3.94 17.12
N LYS A 16 -1.91 -4.69 16.01
CA LYS A 16 -0.68 -5.31 15.49
C LYS A 16 0.38 -4.28 15.11
N LEU A 17 -0.03 -3.14 14.57
CA LEU A 17 0.91 -2.07 14.24
C LEU A 17 1.73 -1.64 15.46
N ASP A 18 1.09 -1.51 16.62
CA ASP A 18 1.78 -1.15 17.85
C ASP A 18 2.65 -2.31 18.39
N ARG A 19 2.12 -3.52 18.41
CA ARG A 19 2.85 -4.69 18.92
C ARG A 19 4.08 -5.03 18.10
N LEU A 20 4.03 -4.83 16.80
CA LEU A 20 5.14 -5.14 15.90
C LEU A 20 6.09 -3.97 15.71
N GLY A 21 5.86 -2.82 16.36
CA GLY A 21 6.69 -1.64 16.20
C GLY A 21 6.55 -0.96 14.84
N LEU A 22 5.41 -1.16 14.15
CA LEU A 22 5.17 -0.64 12.82
C LEU A 22 4.38 0.68 12.79
N ARG A 23 3.99 1.22 13.96
CA ARG A 23 3.17 2.44 14.00
C ARG A 23 3.83 3.61 13.29
N LYS A 24 5.13 3.80 13.49
CA LYS A 24 5.88 4.87 12.83
C LYS A 24 5.89 4.68 11.31
N LEU A 25 6.08 3.45 10.84
CA LEU A 25 6.04 3.14 9.41
C LEU A 25 4.64 3.40 8.83
N TRP A 26 3.59 3.07 9.58
CA TRP A 26 2.21 3.37 9.19
C TRP A 26 1.99 4.88 9.03
N GLU A 27 2.46 5.68 9.98
CA GLU A 27 2.37 7.14 9.90
C GLU A 27 3.16 7.69 8.72
N ASP A 28 4.34 7.16 8.45
CA ASP A 28 5.16 7.54 7.30
C ASP A 28 4.45 7.19 5.98
N LEU A 29 3.78 6.06 5.92
CA LEU A 29 2.97 5.67 4.76
C LEU A 29 1.81 6.64 4.54
N GLU A 30 1.06 6.98 5.58
CA GLU A 30 -0.03 7.96 5.46
C GLU A 30 0.48 9.31 4.98
N ALA A 31 1.62 9.77 5.50
CA ALA A 31 2.24 11.01 5.08
C ALA A 31 2.65 10.95 3.60
N LEU A 32 3.22 9.82 3.15
CA LEU A 32 3.56 9.62 1.75
C LEU A 32 2.34 9.71 0.85
N LEU A 33 1.26 9.00 1.22
CA LEU A 33 0.04 8.94 0.42
C LEU A 33 -0.66 10.30 0.28
N THR A 34 -0.40 11.23 1.18
CA THR A 34 -1.07 12.54 1.22
C THR A 34 -0.15 13.71 0.88
N SER A 35 1.11 13.48 0.53
CA SER A 35 2.15 14.50 0.46
C SER A 35 2.39 15.12 -0.91
N PHE A 36 1.63 14.72 -1.94
CA PHE A 36 1.87 15.19 -3.31
C PHE A 36 0.56 15.51 -4.01
N GLU A 37 0.64 16.35 -5.04
CA GLU A 37 -0.53 16.68 -5.83
C GLU A 37 -0.81 15.57 -6.85
N LEU A 38 -2.05 15.06 -6.81
CA LEU A 38 -2.55 14.21 -7.87
C LEU A 38 -3.03 15.12 -9.01
N LEU A 39 -2.27 15.17 -10.09
CA LEU A 39 -2.74 15.79 -11.31
C LEU A 39 -3.74 14.84 -11.97
N VAL A 40 -5.00 14.97 -11.59
CA VAL A 40 -6.07 14.28 -12.28
C VAL A 40 -6.35 15.04 -13.57
N VAL A 41 -5.71 14.61 -14.64
CA VAL A 41 -6.18 14.99 -15.96
C VAL A 41 -7.47 14.19 -16.17
N GLU A 42 -8.59 14.89 -16.41
CA GLU A 42 -9.81 14.22 -16.84
C GLU A 42 -9.53 13.46 -18.14
N ALA A 43 -9.08 12.24 -17.99
CA ALA A 43 -8.89 11.37 -19.12
C ALA A 43 -10.28 10.90 -19.56
N ARG A 44 -10.64 11.17 -20.80
CA ARG A 44 -11.87 10.75 -21.45
C ARG A 44 -11.97 9.23 -21.62
N ASN A 45 -11.05 8.47 -21.08
CA ASN A 45 -11.01 7.02 -21.19
C ASN A 45 -10.58 6.42 -19.86
N SER A 46 -10.78 5.14 -19.70
CA SER A 46 -10.59 4.35 -18.49
C SER A 46 -9.17 4.32 -17.91
N ASN A 47 -8.24 5.16 -18.38
CA ASN A 47 -6.83 5.15 -17.98
C ASN A 47 -6.50 6.06 -16.79
N GLY A 48 -7.48 6.75 -16.21
CA GLY A 48 -7.26 7.60 -15.05
C GLY A 48 -6.65 6.87 -13.86
N GLY A 49 -7.10 5.63 -13.61
CA GLY A 49 -6.57 4.79 -12.55
C GLY A 49 -5.12 4.41 -12.75
N ALA A 50 -4.71 4.09 -13.98
CA ALA A 50 -3.34 3.75 -14.32
C ALA A 50 -2.39 4.96 -14.14
N ALA A 51 -2.83 6.15 -14.54
CA ALA A 51 -2.06 7.37 -14.36
C ALA A 51 -1.85 7.71 -12.88
N VAL A 52 -2.89 7.57 -12.06
CA VAL A 52 -2.82 7.76 -10.61
C VAL A 52 -1.85 6.75 -9.98
N ARG A 53 -1.91 5.50 -10.42
CA ARG A 53 -1.01 4.45 -9.97
C ARG A 53 0.46 4.81 -10.21
N VAL A 54 0.78 5.31 -11.41
CA VAL A 54 2.14 5.73 -11.76
C VAL A 54 2.61 6.85 -10.84
N MET A 55 1.75 7.81 -10.50
CA MET A 55 2.10 8.90 -9.59
C MET A 55 2.46 8.39 -8.19
N PHE A 56 1.71 7.43 -7.66
CA PHE A 56 2.05 6.79 -6.38
C PHE A 56 3.35 6.00 -6.47
N ASP A 57 3.55 5.22 -7.53
CA ASP A 57 4.79 4.46 -7.72
C ASP A 57 6.01 5.38 -7.76
N ASP A 58 5.92 6.49 -8.47
CA ASP A 58 7.00 7.49 -8.51
C ASP A 58 7.28 8.07 -7.14
N ARG A 59 6.25 8.31 -6.35
CA ARG A 59 6.41 8.83 -5.00
C ARG A 59 7.11 7.84 -4.07
N PHE A 60 6.75 6.56 -4.13
CA PHE A 60 7.44 5.50 -3.37
C PHE A 60 8.92 5.43 -3.73
N ARG A 61 9.25 5.52 -5.02
CA ARG A 61 10.65 5.54 -5.48
C ARG A 61 11.41 6.75 -4.97
N THR A 62 10.79 7.93 -5.02
CA THR A 62 11.41 9.20 -4.60
C THR A 62 11.71 9.23 -3.12
N VAL A 63 10.79 8.78 -2.28
CA VAL A 63 10.99 8.71 -0.83
C VAL A 63 12.07 7.71 -0.46
N GLY A 64 12.15 6.59 -1.18
CA GLY A 64 13.15 5.56 -0.95
C GLY A 64 12.83 4.65 0.23
N GLY A 65 13.58 3.57 0.34
CA GLY A 65 13.40 2.56 1.39
C GLY A 65 12.29 1.54 1.13
N TRP A 66 11.48 1.75 0.10
CA TRP A 66 10.44 0.81 -0.32
C TRP A 66 10.96 -0.03 -1.48
N GLU A 67 10.70 -1.34 -1.42
CA GLU A 67 11.04 -2.26 -2.50
C GLU A 67 9.82 -2.51 -3.38
N ASN A 68 10.01 -2.41 -4.69
CA ASN A 68 9.00 -2.77 -5.68
C ASN A 68 9.19 -4.23 -6.08
N ARG A 69 8.11 -5.00 -6.09
CA ARG A 69 8.14 -6.38 -6.59
C ARG A 69 7.24 -6.49 -7.81
N PRO A 70 7.81 -6.38 -9.02
CA PRO A 70 7.02 -6.34 -10.25
C PRO A 70 6.39 -7.68 -10.63
N THR A 71 6.85 -8.80 -10.08
CA THR A 71 6.35 -10.14 -10.45
C THR A 71 5.87 -10.90 -9.23
N GLY A 72 4.56 -11.12 -9.16
CA GLY A 72 3.94 -12.05 -8.21
C GLY A 72 3.96 -11.64 -6.75
N GLY A 73 4.40 -10.44 -6.44
CA GLY A 73 4.42 -9.93 -5.07
C GLY A 73 3.52 -8.72 -4.90
N VAL A 74 3.59 -8.10 -3.72
CA VAL A 74 2.89 -6.85 -3.45
C VAL A 74 3.61 -5.68 -4.12
N ASN A 75 2.90 -4.60 -4.41
CA ASN A 75 3.44 -3.46 -5.17
C ASN A 75 4.65 -2.84 -4.49
N TRP A 76 4.54 -2.57 -3.20
CA TRP A 76 5.62 -1.96 -2.42
C TRP A 76 5.72 -2.62 -1.06
N THR A 77 6.94 -2.84 -0.60
CA THR A 77 7.22 -3.48 0.70
C THR A 77 8.33 -2.73 1.42
N LYS A 78 8.16 -2.55 2.71
CA LYS A 78 9.23 -2.01 3.58
C LYS A 78 9.33 -2.83 4.85
N CYS A 79 10.57 -3.15 5.23
CA CYS A 79 10.85 -3.98 6.39
C CYS A 79 11.80 -3.27 7.34
N TYR A 80 11.64 -3.56 8.63
CA TYR A 80 12.58 -3.18 9.68
C TYR A 80 13.05 -4.41 10.42
N THR A 81 14.25 -4.35 10.98
CA THR A 81 14.71 -5.33 11.96
C THR A 81 14.53 -4.72 13.34
N ILE A 82 13.70 -5.35 14.17
CA ILE A 82 13.38 -4.91 15.53
C ILE A 82 13.74 -6.05 16.48
N ASN A 83 14.70 -5.82 17.37
CA ASN A 83 15.20 -6.83 18.32
C ASN A 83 15.60 -8.15 17.63
N GLY A 84 16.26 -8.05 16.48
CA GLY A 84 16.70 -9.22 15.71
C GLY A 84 15.60 -9.88 14.86
N THR A 85 14.37 -9.39 14.91
CA THR A 85 13.26 -9.90 14.11
C THR A 85 12.94 -8.95 12.96
N ARG A 86 12.86 -9.50 11.75
CA ARG A 86 12.45 -8.74 10.58
C ARG A 86 10.93 -8.60 10.56
N VAL A 87 10.45 -7.38 10.48
CA VAL A 87 9.02 -7.05 10.44
C VAL A 87 8.72 -6.25 9.18
N CYS A 88 7.74 -6.67 8.39
CA CYS A 88 7.46 -6.14 7.06
C CYS A 88 6.02 -5.69 6.90
N LEU A 89 5.85 -4.54 6.23
CA LEU A 89 4.57 -4.03 5.79
C LEU A 89 4.56 -3.96 4.27
N GLY A 90 3.50 -4.50 3.66
CA GLY A 90 3.32 -4.47 2.22
C GLY A 90 2.08 -3.68 1.83
N ILE A 91 2.12 -3.04 0.67
CA ILE A 91 1.03 -2.23 0.18
C ILE A 91 0.71 -2.58 -1.28
N GLU A 92 -0.58 -2.74 -1.55
CA GLU A 92 -1.16 -2.84 -2.88
C GLU A 92 -1.94 -1.57 -3.17
N ILE A 93 -1.74 -1.00 -4.36
CA ILE A 93 -2.45 0.19 -4.80
C ILE A 93 -3.39 -0.22 -5.93
N GLN A 94 -4.70 -0.14 -5.68
CA GLN A 94 -5.71 -0.58 -6.63
C GLN A 94 -6.67 0.57 -6.96
N PHE A 95 -6.45 1.20 -8.11
CA PHE A 95 -7.32 2.27 -8.62
C PHE A 95 -8.16 1.84 -9.82
N SER A 96 -8.17 0.55 -10.13
CA SER A 96 -9.06 0.01 -11.15
C SER A 96 -10.51 -0.02 -10.65
N ALA A 97 -11.45 0.16 -11.56
CA ALA A 97 -12.88 -0.02 -11.26
C ALA A 97 -13.29 -1.50 -11.22
N ARG A 98 -12.35 -2.43 -11.46
CA ARG A 98 -12.63 -3.87 -11.54
C ARG A 98 -12.50 -4.52 -10.17
N SER A 99 -13.61 -5.05 -9.65
CA SER A 99 -13.63 -5.75 -8.37
C SER A 99 -12.83 -7.06 -8.38
N ASP A 100 -12.69 -7.72 -9.53
CA ASP A 100 -11.89 -8.94 -9.67
C ASP A 100 -10.40 -8.67 -9.41
N LEU A 101 -9.89 -7.50 -9.81
CA LEU A 101 -8.50 -7.11 -9.54
C LEU A 101 -8.27 -6.81 -8.06
N LEU A 102 -9.27 -6.26 -7.38
CA LEU A 102 -9.20 -6.05 -5.93
C LEU A 102 -9.10 -7.39 -5.19
N ILE A 103 -9.86 -8.39 -5.61
CA ILE A 103 -9.80 -9.74 -5.04
C ILE A 103 -8.41 -10.34 -5.22
N VAL A 104 -7.82 -10.18 -6.40
CA VAL A 104 -6.45 -10.66 -6.68
C VAL A 104 -5.43 -10.02 -5.74
N ASP A 105 -5.54 -8.70 -5.53
CA ASP A 105 -4.63 -7.98 -4.63
C ASP A 105 -4.77 -8.45 -3.17
N VAL A 106 -6.00 -8.69 -2.72
CA VAL A 106 -6.25 -9.26 -1.38
C VAL A 106 -5.60 -10.64 -1.26
N GLN A 107 -5.71 -11.47 -2.29
CA GLN A 107 -5.09 -12.80 -2.30
C GLN A 107 -3.57 -12.72 -2.28
N HIS A 108 -2.96 -11.79 -3.00
CA HIS A 108 -1.52 -11.55 -2.97
C HIS A 108 -1.05 -11.21 -1.55
N LEU A 109 -1.72 -10.29 -0.88
CA LEU A 109 -1.39 -9.91 0.49
C LEU A 109 -1.55 -11.08 1.45
N ARG A 110 -2.65 -11.83 1.33
CA ARG A 110 -2.88 -13.01 2.15
C ARG A 110 -1.77 -14.05 1.98
N ASP A 111 -1.38 -14.33 0.75
CA ASP A 111 -0.35 -15.32 0.46
C ASP A 111 1.00 -14.88 1.03
N GLU A 112 1.36 -13.60 0.87
CA GLU A 112 2.59 -13.05 1.42
C GLU A 112 2.62 -13.12 2.95
N ILE A 113 1.50 -12.86 3.62
CA ILE A 113 1.38 -12.97 5.08
C ILE A 113 1.46 -14.44 5.50
N THR A 114 0.74 -15.32 4.81
CA THR A 114 0.71 -16.75 5.13
C THR A 114 2.09 -17.39 4.99
N GLU A 115 2.85 -16.98 3.99
CA GLU A 115 4.19 -17.49 3.74
C GLU A 115 5.29 -16.80 4.57
N GLY A 116 4.90 -15.86 5.44
CA GLY A 116 5.82 -15.20 6.37
C GLY A 116 6.67 -14.08 5.75
N ARG A 117 6.35 -13.62 4.55
CA ARG A 117 7.09 -12.51 3.92
C ARG A 117 6.59 -11.14 4.34
N LEU A 118 5.34 -11.04 4.80
CA LEU A 118 4.73 -9.82 5.34
C LEU A 118 4.09 -10.10 6.69
N ASP A 119 4.06 -9.09 7.53
CA ASP A 119 3.34 -9.11 8.80
C ASP A 119 2.03 -8.32 8.72
N VAL A 120 2.02 -7.25 7.95
CA VAL A 120 0.85 -6.40 7.73
C VAL A 120 0.71 -6.09 6.25
N GLY A 121 -0.50 -6.21 5.74
CA GLY A 121 -0.86 -5.84 4.37
C GLY A 121 -1.81 -4.65 4.35
N VAL A 122 -1.60 -3.75 3.40
CA VAL A 122 -2.41 -2.55 3.20
C VAL A 122 -2.90 -2.50 1.76
N ILE A 123 -4.16 -2.15 1.56
CA ILE A 123 -4.72 -1.89 0.24
C ILE A 123 -5.19 -0.45 0.20
N VAL A 124 -4.75 0.29 -0.81
CA VAL A 124 -5.20 1.65 -1.08
C VAL A 124 -6.16 1.60 -2.26
N VAL A 125 -7.37 2.09 -2.04
CA VAL A 125 -8.41 2.15 -3.07
C VAL A 125 -8.95 3.57 -3.17
N PRO A 126 -9.49 3.98 -4.33
CA PRO A 126 -10.10 5.29 -4.43
C PRO A 126 -11.40 5.33 -3.62
N SER A 127 -11.68 6.48 -2.98
CA SER A 127 -12.99 6.73 -2.41
C SER A 127 -13.93 7.25 -3.49
N LYS A 128 -15.19 7.01 -3.29
CA LYS A 128 -16.22 7.55 -4.18
C LYS A 128 -16.47 9.03 -3.91
#